data_4d5d583cee2c95076096982d5fc4ebe2
#
_entry.id   4d5d583cee2c95076096982d5fc4ebe2
#
_cell.length_a   1.000
_cell.length_b   1.000
_cell.length_c   1.000
_cell.angle_alpha   90.00
_cell.angle_beta   90.00
_cell.angle_gamma   90.00
#
_symmetry.space_group_name_H-M   'P 1'
#
loop_
_entity.id
_entity.type
_entity.pdbx_description
1 polymer ?
#
loop_
_entity_poly.entity_id
_entity_poly.type
_entity_poly.pdbx_seq_one_letter_code
_entity_poly.pdbx_strand_id
1 'polypeptide(L)'
;MDLAWQVIGGSVMSIFVFGDSFAANPNGWVRLLGSNIINFSENGIGEYKIYKKVLSNTGFDKAIICHTSPWRVHTRKHPIHKNDSIRRNNDFMLNDVEYYSKKNKNMKTVHEFLKNYYDPDYQLDVYKLILKELLLLKNTIHITFHDPKDTVEIANNYHHIWKQHPGDINHMSIEGNHIIAEEIKKLIKNITNEFDL
;
A
#
# COMPACT_ATOMS: atom_id res chain seq x y z
N MET A 1 18.62 -25.76 3.86
CA MET A 1 17.80 -26.58 4.79
C MET A 1 16.37 -26.09 4.68
N ASP A 2 15.58 -26.88 3.94
CA ASP A 2 14.15 -26.59 3.77
C ASP A 2 13.45 -26.91 5.08
N LEU A 3 12.88 -25.89 5.72
CA LEU A 3 11.97 -26.08 6.82
C LEU A 3 10.68 -26.67 6.26
N ALA A 4 10.59 -27.99 6.26
CA ALA A 4 9.35 -28.72 6.00
C ALA A 4 8.32 -28.32 7.07
N TRP A 5 7.31 -27.57 6.68
CA TRP A 5 6.16 -27.28 7.51
C TRP A 5 5.38 -28.59 7.68
N GLN A 6 5.35 -29.10 8.92
CA GLN A 6 4.48 -30.23 9.26
C GLN A 6 3.02 -29.80 9.08
N VAL A 7 2.35 -30.41 8.13
CA VAL A 7 0.90 -30.35 7.96
C VAL A 7 0.28 -31.20 9.09
N ILE A 8 -0.04 -30.56 10.20
CA ILE A 8 -0.96 -31.11 11.19
C ILE A 8 -2.32 -30.55 10.81
N GLY A 9 -3.16 -31.34 10.15
CA GLY A 9 -4.63 -31.17 9.98
C GLY A 9 -5.30 -29.77 9.95
N GLY A 10 -4.56 -28.69 9.82
CA GLY A 10 -5.03 -27.31 9.85
C GLY A 10 -5.04 -26.69 8.44
N SER A 11 -6.06 -25.97 8.10
CA SER A 11 -6.12 -25.12 6.90
C SER A 11 -4.89 -24.22 6.86
N VAL A 12 -4.21 -24.17 5.72
CA VAL A 12 -3.10 -23.22 5.52
C VAL A 12 -3.66 -21.81 5.65
N MET A 13 -3.20 -21.10 6.68
CA MET A 13 -3.60 -19.71 6.95
C MET A 13 -3.34 -18.82 5.74
N SER A 14 -4.36 -18.17 5.22
CA SER A 14 -4.27 -17.25 4.10
C SER A 14 -3.98 -15.82 4.58
N ILE A 15 -2.95 -15.19 4.04
CA ILE A 15 -2.60 -13.80 4.33
C ILE A 15 -2.84 -12.96 3.09
N PHE A 16 -3.73 -11.99 3.19
CA PHE A 16 -4.00 -11.06 2.11
C PHE A 16 -3.14 -9.80 2.28
N VAL A 17 -2.65 -9.27 1.17
CA VAL A 17 -1.88 -8.02 1.16
C VAL A 17 -2.63 -6.99 0.30
N PHE A 18 -2.84 -5.81 0.87
CA PHE A 18 -3.46 -4.67 0.21
C PHE A 18 -2.50 -3.49 0.29
N GLY A 19 -2.37 -2.73 -0.78
CA GLY A 19 -1.50 -1.56 -0.78
C GLY A 19 -1.29 -0.96 -2.16
N ASP A 20 -0.40 0.01 -2.21
CA ASP A 20 0.02 0.68 -3.43
C ASP A 20 1.26 0.02 -4.07
N SER A 21 2.04 0.80 -4.82
CA SER A 21 3.22 0.33 -5.54
C SER A 21 4.33 -0.26 -4.66
N PHE A 22 4.41 0.10 -3.39
CA PHE A 22 5.37 -0.50 -2.46
C PHE A 22 5.07 -1.99 -2.20
N ALA A 23 3.80 -2.35 -2.19
CA ALA A 23 3.36 -3.74 -2.01
C ALA A 23 3.06 -4.46 -3.34
N ALA A 24 2.77 -3.71 -4.42
CA ALA A 24 2.45 -4.28 -5.73
C ALA A 24 3.69 -4.69 -6.55
N ASN A 25 4.89 -4.29 -6.14
CA ASN A 25 6.12 -4.61 -6.86
C ASN A 25 6.33 -6.14 -6.91
N PRO A 26 6.39 -6.77 -8.10
CA PRO A 26 6.53 -8.22 -8.23
C PRO A 26 7.87 -8.75 -7.69
N ASN A 27 8.88 -7.88 -7.57
CA ASN A 27 10.18 -8.20 -6.97
C ASN A 27 10.34 -7.59 -5.57
N GLY A 28 9.26 -7.10 -4.98
CA GLY A 28 9.25 -6.45 -3.68
C GLY A 28 9.15 -7.43 -2.50
N TRP A 29 9.07 -6.87 -1.31
CA TRP A 29 9.04 -7.57 -0.03
C TRP A 29 7.89 -8.58 0.09
N VAL A 30 6.73 -8.34 -0.56
CA VAL A 30 5.57 -9.23 -0.49
C VAL A 30 5.92 -10.63 -1.01
N ARG A 31 6.68 -10.72 -2.11
CA ARG A 31 7.13 -12.02 -2.66
C ARG A 31 8.01 -12.81 -1.69
N LEU A 32 8.72 -12.13 -0.81
CA LEU A 32 9.65 -12.73 0.14
C LEU A 32 8.95 -13.28 1.40
N LEU A 33 7.65 -13.03 1.57
CA LEU A 33 6.90 -13.52 2.74
C LEU A 33 6.55 -15.01 2.66
N GLY A 34 6.39 -15.58 1.47
CA GLY A 34 6.08 -17.00 1.28
C GLY A 34 4.94 -17.25 0.29
N SER A 35 4.52 -18.52 0.20
CA SER A 35 3.58 -19.01 -0.83
C SER A 35 2.09 -18.87 -0.47
N ASN A 36 1.77 -18.64 0.79
CA ASN A 36 0.38 -18.49 1.29
C ASN A 36 -0.12 -17.03 1.26
N ILE A 37 0.57 -16.17 0.51
CA ILE A 37 0.27 -14.75 0.36
C ILE A 37 -0.57 -14.53 -0.90
N ILE A 38 -1.70 -13.83 -0.75
CA ILE A 38 -2.53 -13.35 -1.86
C ILE A 38 -2.41 -11.83 -1.92
N ASN A 39 -1.79 -11.33 -2.98
CA ASN A 39 -1.51 -9.90 -3.12
C ASN A 39 -2.55 -9.18 -3.99
N PHE A 40 -3.33 -8.30 -3.38
CA PHE A 40 -4.33 -7.44 -4.02
C PHE A 40 -3.84 -6.01 -4.26
N SER A 41 -2.57 -5.73 -3.99
CA SER A 41 -2.01 -4.39 -4.16
C SER A 41 -1.94 -3.97 -5.62
N GLU A 42 -2.04 -2.67 -5.88
CA GLU A 42 -1.95 -2.10 -7.23
C GLU A 42 -1.07 -0.84 -7.24
N ASN A 43 -0.33 -0.67 -8.32
CA ASN A 43 0.51 0.52 -8.47
C ASN A 43 -0.31 1.81 -8.44
N GLY A 44 0.18 2.80 -7.71
CA GLY A 44 -0.30 4.17 -7.76
C GLY A 44 -1.72 4.43 -7.25
N ILE A 45 -2.35 3.46 -6.59
CA ILE A 45 -3.67 3.67 -5.98
C ILE A 45 -3.57 4.43 -4.66
N GLY A 46 -4.60 5.22 -4.37
CA GLY A 46 -4.74 5.94 -3.09
C GLY A 46 -5.49 5.13 -2.03
N GLU A 47 -5.55 5.67 -0.83
CA GLU A 47 -6.10 5.03 0.36
C GLU A 47 -7.57 4.58 0.17
N TYR A 48 -8.39 5.39 -0.52
CA TYR A 48 -9.78 5.02 -0.79
C TYR A 48 -9.90 3.74 -1.63
N LYS A 49 -9.02 3.53 -2.62
CA LYS A 49 -9.02 2.30 -3.43
C LYS A 49 -8.53 1.10 -2.63
N ILE A 50 -7.52 1.29 -1.76
CA ILE A 50 -7.08 0.26 -0.81
C ILE A 50 -8.26 -0.16 0.07
N TYR A 51 -8.94 0.79 0.70
CA TYR A 51 -10.13 0.55 1.53
C TYR A 51 -11.22 -0.23 0.77
N LYS A 52 -11.55 0.18 -0.45
CA LYS A 52 -12.53 -0.54 -1.29
C LYS A 52 -12.12 -1.99 -1.58
N LYS A 53 -10.84 -2.23 -1.82
CA LYS A 53 -10.31 -3.59 -2.03
C LYS A 53 -10.42 -4.44 -0.78
N VAL A 54 -10.07 -3.90 0.38
CA VAL A 54 -10.22 -4.59 1.67
C VAL A 54 -11.67 -5.00 1.89
N LEU A 55 -12.62 -4.08 1.72
CA LEU A 55 -14.05 -4.36 1.89
C LEU A 55 -14.61 -5.38 0.87
N SER A 56 -14.02 -5.45 -0.32
CA SER A 56 -14.48 -6.37 -1.38
C SER A 56 -13.83 -7.76 -1.30
N ASN A 57 -12.84 -7.95 -0.44
CA ASN A 57 -12.10 -9.21 -0.30
C ASN A 57 -12.07 -9.60 1.18
N THR A 58 -13.20 -9.97 1.70
CA THR A 58 -13.39 -10.51 3.04
C THR A 58 -13.05 -12.00 3.07
N GLY A 59 -12.77 -12.57 4.24
CA GLY A 59 -12.48 -14.00 4.40
C GLY A 59 -10.99 -14.34 4.43
N PHE A 60 -10.13 -13.34 4.69
CA PHE A 60 -8.73 -13.59 5.07
C PHE A 60 -8.64 -14.02 6.54
N ASP A 61 -7.69 -14.90 6.83
CA ASP A 61 -7.33 -15.20 8.22
C ASP A 61 -6.55 -14.01 8.81
N LYS A 62 -5.66 -13.44 8.00
CA LYS A 62 -4.89 -12.22 8.33
C LYS A 62 -4.76 -11.33 7.10
N ALA A 63 -4.61 -10.03 7.34
CA ALA A 63 -4.27 -9.09 6.26
C ALA A 63 -3.13 -8.15 6.64
N ILE A 64 -2.35 -7.77 5.64
CA ILE A 64 -1.35 -6.72 5.72
C ILE A 64 -1.86 -5.56 4.87
N ILE A 65 -2.03 -4.39 5.49
CA ILE A 65 -2.47 -3.18 4.81
C ILE A 65 -1.27 -2.22 4.75
N CYS A 66 -0.74 -2.06 3.54
CA CYS A 66 0.33 -1.11 3.24
C CYS A 66 -0.30 0.22 2.82
N HIS A 67 -0.37 1.15 3.77
CA HIS A 67 -0.97 2.46 3.56
C HIS A 67 -0.14 3.33 2.61
N THR A 68 -0.84 4.10 1.81
CA THR A 68 -0.24 4.98 0.81
C THR A 68 -0.14 6.42 1.30
N SER A 69 0.39 7.31 0.45
CA SER A 69 0.48 8.74 0.73
C SER A 69 -0.92 9.37 0.87
N PRO A 70 -1.17 10.20 1.91
CA PRO A 70 -2.42 10.94 2.06
C PRO A 70 -2.68 11.92 0.89
N TRP A 71 -1.64 12.30 0.17
CA TRP A 71 -1.70 13.29 -0.91
C TRP A 71 -2.08 12.70 -2.29
N ARG A 72 -2.57 11.46 -2.33
CA ARG A 72 -3.13 10.86 -3.55
C ARG A 72 -4.59 11.25 -3.69
N VAL A 73 -4.89 12.04 -4.72
CA VAL A 73 -6.25 12.49 -5.03
C VAL A 73 -6.96 11.40 -5.84
N HIS A 74 -8.06 10.92 -5.30
CA HIS A 74 -8.83 9.83 -5.92
C HIS A 74 -9.31 10.19 -7.33
N THR A 75 -9.10 9.29 -8.28
CA THR A 75 -9.71 9.37 -9.60
C THR A 75 -10.29 8.03 -10.04
N ARG A 76 -11.49 8.06 -10.59
CA ARG A 76 -12.11 6.86 -11.16
C ARG A 76 -11.38 6.37 -12.40
N LYS A 77 -10.78 7.28 -13.20
CA LYS A 77 -10.17 6.97 -14.48
C LYS A 77 -9.02 7.93 -14.77
N HIS A 78 -7.83 7.41 -14.82
CA HIS A 78 -6.64 8.22 -15.09
C HIS A 78 -6.61 8.64 -16.58
N PRO A 79 -6.51 9.95 -16.92
CA PRO A 79 -6.71 10.43 -18.30
C PRO A 79 -5.65 9.92 -19.29
N ILE A 80 -4.40 9.75 -18.86
CA ILE A 80 -3.31 9.31 -19.74
C ILE A 80 -2.98 7.80 -19.62
N HIS A 81 -3.38 7.15 -18.51
CA HIS A 81 -3.08 5.74 -18.28
C HIS A 81 -4.27 4.81 -18.55
N LYS A 82 -5.35 5.31 -19.13
CA LYS A 82 -6.60 4.56 -19.35
C LYS A 82 -6.43 3.22 -20.09
N ASN A 83 -5.42 3.11 -20.94
CA ASN A 83 -5.12 1.92 -21.76
C ASN A 83 -3.91 1.12 -21.20
N ASP A 84 -3.31 1.55 -20.10
CA ASP A 84 -2.19 0.88 -19.44
C ASP A 84 -2.74 -0.11 -18.42
N SER A 85 -2.45 -1.39 -18.60
CA SER A 85 -2.95 -2.46 -17.72
C SER A 85 -2.46 -2.32 -16.27
N ILE A 86 -1.31 -1.68 -16.06
CA ILE A 86 -0.66 -1.53 -14.75
C ILE A 86 -1.07 -0.23 -14.07
N ARG A 87 -1.23 0.87 -14.85
CA ARG A 87 -1.40 2.23 -14.30
C ARG A 87 -2.81 2.79 -14.49
N ARG A 88 -3.71 2.08 -15.16
CA ARG A 88 -5.09 2.58 -15.44
C ARG A 88 -5.87 2.99 -14.19
N ASN A 89 -5.53 2.39 -13.06
CA ASN A 89 -6.15 2.64 -11.76
C ASN A 89 -5.38 3.65 -10.89
N ASN A 90 -4.29 4.24 -11.39
CA ASN A 90 -3.55 5.24 -10.62
C ASN A 90 -4.45 6.40 -10.19
N ASP A 91 -4.23 6.86 -8.98
CA ASP A 91 -4.75 8.12 -8.48
C ASP A 91 -3.76 9.26 -8.75
N PHE A 92 -4.20 10.51 -8.66
CA PHE A 92 -3.32 11.63 -8.94
C PHE A 92 -2.36 11.90 -7.79
N MET A 93 -1.08 12.07 -8.13
CA MET A 93 -0.10 12.77 -7.29
C MET A 93 0.11 14.16 -7.89
N LEU A 94 0.11 15.20 -7.06
CA LEU A 94 0.22 16.59 -7.53
C LEU A 94 1.48 16.81 -8.40
N ASN A 95 2.61 16.25 -7.99
CA ASN A 95 3.86 16.35 -8.75
C ASN A 95 3.77 15.67 -10.12
N ASP A 96 3.10 14.52 -10.21
CA ASP A 96 2.90 13.82 -11.48
C ASP A 96 1.96 14.62 -12.39
N VAL A 97 0.89 15.18 -11.81
CA VAL A 97 -0.06 16.03 -12.55
C VAL A 97 0.65 17.26 -13.12
N GLU A 98 1.48 17.92 -12.35
CA GLU A 98 2.27 19.06 -12.83
C GLU A 98 3.20 18.66 -13.97
N TYR A 99 3.96 17.57 -13.81
CA TYR A 99 4.88 17.08 -14.85
C TYR A 99 4.15 16.75 -16.16
N TYR A 100 3.06 15.98 -16.08
CA TYR A 100 2.31 15.56 -17.28
C TYR A 100 1.49 16.70 -17.89
N SER A 101 1.12 17.73 -17.12
CA SER A 101 0.36 18.89 -17.64
C SER A 101 1.11 19.63 -18.74
N LYS A 102 2.45 19.61 -18.68
CA LYS A 102 3.33 20.23 -19.68
C LYS A 102 3.31 19.50 -21.03
N LYS A 103 2.83 18.24 -21.07
CA LYS A 103 2.90 17.34 -22.23
C LYS A 103 1.55 16.85 -22.73
N ASN A 104 0.48 17.01 -21.94
CA ASN A 104 -0.83 16.43 -22.24
C ASN A 104 -1.97 17.38 -21.90
N LYS A 105 -2.83 17.68 -22.89
CA LYS A 105 -3.95 18.64 -22.74
C LYS A 105 -4.92 18.24 -21.62
N ASN A 106 -5.25 16.94 -21.49
CA ASN A 106 -6.17 16.49 -20.46
C ASN A 106 -5.56 16.66 -19.06
N MET A 107 -4.26 16.42 -18.92
CA MET A 107 -3.55 16.64 -17.66
C MET A 107 -3.42 18.14 -17.35
N LYS A 108 -3.32 19.00 -18.34
CA LYS A 108 -3.37 20.45 -18.13
C LYS A 108 -4.68 20.88 -17.49
N THR A 109 -5.81 20.36 -17.98
CA THR A 109 -7.12 20.62 -17.38
C THR A 109 -7.20 20.14 -15.93
N VAL A 110 -6.69 18.93 -15.66
CA VAL A 110 -6.61 18.39 -14.29
C VAL A 110 -5.74 19.26 -13.40
N HIS A 111 -4.59 19.70 -13.90
CA HIS A 111 -3.67 20.57 -13.16
C HIS A 111 -4.33 21.91 -12.80
N GLU A 112 -4.99 22.57 -13.75
CA GLU A 112 -5.71 23.84 -13.52
C GLU A 112 -6.86 23.64 -12.51
N PHE A 113 -7.58 22.52 -12.59
CA PHE A 113 -8.62 22.20 -11.61
C PHE A 113 -8.02 22.02 -10.22
N LEU A 114 -6.99 21.21 -10.05
CA LEU A 114 -6.37 20.98 -8.77
C LEU A 114 -5.73 22.25 -8.20
N LYS A 115 -5.08 23.06 -9.05
CA LYS A 115 -4.47 24.31 -8.62
C LYS A 115 -5.46 25.30 -8.01
N ASN A 116 -6.70 25.32 -8.52
CA ASN A 116 -7.70 26.31 -8.12
C ASN A 116 -8.71 25.79 -7.07
N TYR A 117 -8.91 24.47 -6.99
CA TYR A 117 -9.98 23.88 -6.19
C TYR A 117 -9.54 22.73 -5.28
N TYR A 118 -8.25 22.33 -5.30
CA TYR A 118 -7.75 21.31 -4.40
C TYR A 118 -7.63 21.87 -2.99
N ASP A 119 -8.26 21.17 -2.05
CA ASP A 119 -8.21 21.48 -0.63
C ASP A 119 -7.37 20.38 0.08
N PRO A 120 -6.14 20.68 0.48
CA PRO A 120 -5.27 19.70 1.14
C PRO A 120 -5.78 19.29 2.53
N ASP A 121 -6.46 20.18 3.25
CA ASP A 121 -6.99 19.87 4.59
C ASP A 121 -8.16 18.89 4.46
N TYR A 122 -9.08 19.12 3.52
CA TYR A 122 -10.14 18.18 3.22
C TYR A 122 -9.58 16.81 2.78
N GLN A 123 -8.56 16.80 1.93
CA GLN A 123 -7.94 15.56 1.48
C GLN A 123 -7.33 14.78 2.65
N LEU A 124 -6.66 15.46 3.56
CA LEU A 124 -6.04 14.85 4.75
C LEU A 124 -7.12 14.32 5.71
N ASP A 125 -8.21 15.04 5.91
CA ASP A 125 -9.31 14.61 6.75
C ASP A 125 -10.00 13.36 6.19
N VAL A 126 -10.25 13.31 4.87
CA VAL A 126 -10.79 12.12 4.21
C VAL A 126 -9.84 10.93 4.36
N TYR A 127 -8.53 11.14 4.19
CA TYR A 127 -7.53 10.10 4.43
C TYR A 127 -7.59 9.56 5.85
N LYS A 128 -7.62 10.43 6.86
CA LYS A 128 -7.71 10.04 8.28
C LYS A 128 -8.98 9.29 8.62
N LEU A 129 -10.12 9.68 8.06
CA LEU A 129 -11.37 8.95 8.24
C LEU A 129 -11.28 7.52 7.69
N ILE A 130 -10.75 7.35 6.49
CA ILE A 130 -10.55 6.03 5.87
C ILE A 130 -9.55 5.21 6.69
N LEU A 131 -8.43 5.82 7.09
CA LEU A 131 -7.42 5.17 7.92
C LEU A 131 -8.02 4.65 9.23
N LYS A 132 -8.83 5.47 9.91
CA LYS A 132 -9.51 5.09 11.15
C LYS A 132 -10.39 3.86 10.96
N GLU A 133 -11.15 3.77 9.87
CA GLU A 133 -11.98 2.61 9.55
C GLU A 133 -11.14 1.35 9.32
N LEU A 134 -10.00 1.48 8.61
CA LEU A 134 -9.09 0.36 8.38
C LEU A 134 -8.42 -0.12 9.67
N LEU A 135 -8.00 0.80 10.55
CA LEU A 135 -7.35 0.48 11.84
C LEU A 135 -8.27 -0.25 12.82
N LEU A 136 -9.60 -0.18 12.64
CA LEU A 136 -10.58 -0.93 13.45
C LEU A 136 -10.73 -2.40 13.02
N LEU A 137 -10.17 -2.78 11.88
CA LEU A 137 -10.27 -4.16 11.39
C LEU A 137 -9.42 -5.09 12.25
N LYS A 138 -10.01 -6.23 12.62
CA LYS A 138 -9.30 -7.28 13.37
C LYS A 138 -8.38 -8.09 12.45
N ASN A 139 -7.36 -8.70 13.03
CA ASN A 139 -6.41 -9.55 12.33
C ASN A 139 -5.66 -8.85 11.19
N THR A 140 -5.40 -7.55 11.35
CA THR A 140 -4.69 -6.73 10.36
C THR A 140 -3.37 -6.20 10.90
N ILE A 141 -2.36 -6.18 10.04
CA ILE A 141 -1.07 -5.54 10.25
C ILE A 141 -1.05 -4.28 9.39
N HIS A 142 -0.87 -3.14 10.01
CA HIS A 142 -0.82 -1.85 9.32
C HIS A 142 0.62 -1.38 9.20
N ILE A 143 1.07 -1.10 7.97
CA ILE A 143 2.41 -0.62 7.66
C ILE A 143 2.36 0.58 6.72
N THR A 144 3.39 1.40 6.74
CA THR A 144 3.59 2.48 5.77
C THR A 144 5.06 2.75 5.49
N PHE A 145 5.35 3.34 4.33
CA PHE A 145 6.68 3.82 3.92
C PHE A 145 6.73 5.33 3.75
N HIS A 146 5.63 6.03 4.06
CA HIS A 146 5.51 7.47 3.91
C HIS A 146 6.01 8.23 5.14
N ASP A 147 6.22 9.53 4.98
CA ASP A 147 6.76 10.39 6.05
C ASP A 147 5.92 10.23 7.33
N PRO A 148 6.56 9.98 8.49
CA PRO A 148 5.85 9.88 9.77
C PRO A 148 5.00 11.09 10.12
N LYS A 149 5.35 12.28 9.62
CA LYS A 149 4.54 13.50 9.83
C LYS A 149 3.17 13.40 9.19
N ASP A 150 3.06 12.67 8.07
CA ASP A 150 1.83 12.49 7.32
C ASP A 150 1.04 11.25 7.74
N THR A 151 1.68 10.34 8.51
CA THR A 151 1.14 9.00 8.81
C THR A 151 1.33 8.61 10.28
N VAL A 152 1.18 9.57 11.19
CA VAL A 152 1.46 9.45 12.65
C VAL A 152 0.74 8.26 13.32
N GLU A 153 -0.43 7.88 12.83
CA GLU A 153 -1.28 6.87 13.46
C GLU A 153 -0.89 5.43 13.10
N ILE A 154 0.10 5.24 12.20
CA ILE A 154 0.53 3.92 11.76
C ILE A 154 1.79 3.51 12.51
N ALA A 155 1.66 2.57 13.44
CA ALA A 155 2.74 2.14 14.33
C ALA A 155 3.96 1.57 13.59
N ASN A 156 3.74 0.81 12.51
CA ASN A 156 4.84 0.18 11.76
C ASN A 156 5.21 1.06 10.55
N ASN A 157 5.95 2.13 10.82
CA ASN A 157 6.43 3.03 9.78
C ASN A 157 7.87 2.69 9.38
N TYR A 158 8.05 2.28 8.14
CA TYR A 158 9.33 1.86 7.56
C TYR A 158 9.96 2.91 6.63
N HIS A 159 9.57 4.17 6.73
CA HIS A 159 10.12 5.27 5.93
C HIS A 159 11.66 5.36 6.04
N HIS A 160 12.19 5.16 7.25
CA HIS A 160 13.64 5.20 7.48
C HIS A 160 14.38 4.10 6.71
N ILE A 161 13.83 2.88 6.62
CA ILE A 161 14.44 1.78 5.86
C ILE A 161 14.42 2.11 4.37
N TRP A 162 13.29 2.61 3.86
CA TRP A 162 13.22 3.06 2.47
C TRP A 162 14.25 4.16 2.16
N LYS A 163 14.45 5.14 3.06
CA LYS A 163 15.45 6.21 2.88
C LYS A 163 16.88 5.70 2.91
N GLN A 164 17.18 4.68 3.72
CA GLN A 164 18.51 4.08 3.82
C GLN A 164 18.82 3.12 2.65
N HIS A 165 17.79 2.51 2.07
CA HIS A 165 17.90 1.52 1.01
C HIS A 165 17.08 1.91 -0.23
N PRO A 166 17.35 3.08 -0.84
CA PRO A 166 16.62 3.52 -2.02
C PRO A 166 16.91 2.62 -3.21
N GLY A 167 15.89 2.31 -3.98
CA GLY A 167 15.96 1.62 -5.25
C GLY A 167 15.54 2.53 -6.41
N ASP A 168 15.17 1.93 -7.54
CA ASP A 168 14.74 2.66 -8.71
C ASP A 168 13.34 3.25 -8.54
N ILE A 169 13.12 4.45 -9.07
CA ILE A 169 11.80 5.10 -9.21
C ILE A 169 10.97 5.07 -7.90
N ASN A 170 11.52 5.60 -6.81
CA ASN A 170 10.84 5.69 -5.50
C ASN A 170 10.50 4.33 -4.83
N HIS A 171 11.10 3.24 -5.25
CA HIS A 171 10.99 1.95 -4.59
C HIS A 171 12.24 1.64 -3.75
N MET A 172 12.19 0.57 -2.98
CA MET A 172 13.35 0.10 -2.21
C MET A 172 14.29 -0.74 -3.07
N SER A 173 15.56 -0.75 -2.70
CA SER A 173 16.56 -1.68 -3.22
C SER A 173 16.19 -3.13 -2.86
N ILE A 174 16.87 -4.10 -3.47
CA ILE A 174 16.72 -5.53 -3.15
C ILE A 174 16.96 -5.76 -1.65
N GLU A 175 18.02 -5.16 -1.11
CA GLU A 175 18.37 -5.26 0.30
C GLU A 175 17.27 -4.69 1.21
N GLY A 176 16.76 -3.50 0.91
CA GLY A 176 15.65 -2.89 1.65
C GLY A 176 14.40 -3.78 1.66
N ASN A 177 14.07 -4.41 0.52
CA ASN A 177 12.95 -5.35 0.45
C ASN A 177 13.16 -6.59 1.32
N HIS A 178 14.39 -7.12 1.42
CA HIS A 178 14.71 -8.23 2.34
C HIS A 178 14.53 -7.83 3.81
N ILE A 179 15.05 -6.67 4.20
CA ILE A 179 14.91 -6.17 5.57
C ILE A 179 13.44 -6.04 5.95
N ILE A 180 12.63 -5.41 5.09
CA ILE A 180 11.19 -5.26 5.32
C ILE A 180 10.48 -6.61 5.43
N ALA A 181 10.79 -7.54 4.56
CA ALA A 181 10.18 -8.87 4.60
C ALA A 181 10.44 -9.57 5.94
N GLU A 182 11.65 -9.48 6.47
CA GLU A 182 11.99 -10.07 7.78
C GLU A 182 11.27 -9.36 8.95
N GLU A 183 11.16 -8.04 8.92
CA GLU A 183 10.39 -7.30 9.92
C GLU A 183 8.90 -7.68 9.91
N ILE A 184 8.30 -7.78 8.73
CA ILE A 184 6.89 -8.17 8.59
C ILE A 184 6.67 -9.63 9.03
N LYS A 185 7.61 -10.55 8.74
CA LYS A 185 7.52 -11.94 9.23
C LYS A 185 7.49 -12.01 10.76
N LYS A 186 8.24 -11.13 11.45
CA LYS A 186 8.19 -11.03 12.92
C LYS A 186 6.81 -10.59 13.40
N LEU A 187 6.20 -9.58 12.74
CA LEU A 187 4.85 -9.13 13.07
C LEU A 187 3.80 -10.22 12.86
N ILE A 188 3.90 -10.97 11.76
CA ILE A 188 3.00 -12.10 11.48
C ILE A 188 3.09 -13.16 12.60
N LYS A 189 4.30 -13.50 13.04
CA LYS A 189 4.52 -14.49 14.10
C LYS A 189 3.95 -14.03 15.44
N ASN A 190 4.14 -12.77 15.82
CA ASN A 190 3.64 -12.23 17.08
C ASN A 190 2.13 -12.33 17.19
N ILE A 191 1.41 -11.99 16.11
CA ILE A 191 -0.05 -12.11 16.07
C ILE A 191 -0.51 -13.58 16.08
N THR A 192 0.32 -14.53 15.63
CA THR A 192 -0.03 -15.96 15.67
C THR A 192 0.05 -16.53 17.08
N ASN A 193 1.03 -16.10 17.86
CA ASN A 193 1.26 -16.58 19.21
C ASN A 193 0.27 -16.03 20.25
N GLU A 194 -0.43 -14.92 19.95
CA GLU A 194 -1.48 -14.37 20.84
C GLU A 194 -2.78 -15.18 20.82
N PHE A 195 -2.96 -16.10 19.88
CA PHE A 195 -4.16 -16.94 19.77
C PHE A 195 -3.96 -18.38 20.26
N ASP A 196 -2.72 -18.76 20.62
CA ASP A 196 -2.43 -20.09 21.15
C ASP A 196 -2.43 -20.12 22.70
N LEU A 197 -2.93 -19.09 23.38
CA LEU A 197 -3.16 -18.97 24.81
C LEU A 197 -4.65 -18.89 25.13
#